data_860294bcb53982354d997b555fcdd5ff
#
_entry.id   860294bcb53982354d997b555fcdd5ff
#
_cell.length_a   1.000
_cell.length_b   1.000
_cell.length_c   1.000
_cell.angle_alpha   90.00
_cell.angle_beta   90.00
_cell.angle_gamma   90.00
#
_symmetry.space_group_name_H-M   'P 1'
#
loop_
_entity.id
_entity.type
_entity.pdbx_description
1 polymer ?
#
loop_
_entity_poly.entity_id
_entity_poly.type
_entity_poly.pdbx_seq_one_letter_code
_entity_poly.pdbx_strand_id
1 'polypeptide(L)'
;IQARVHPTFVPDTHPLASVNDAFNAVFVKGHACGDMMFYGRGAGDMPTASALVSDLIQAAETKRHKLPAVSDAPCEMAEDWSCVHFVRLRAQDEPGVLSMVSGRFAAQGVSFASMVQKGGRDAEGFVQLVFLTHKASEQAVRRALASMDSQIVTTESVIRVEE
;
A
#
# COMPACT_ATOMS: atom_id res chain seq x y z
N ILE A 1 -13.87 -3.67 -9.63
CA ILE A 1 -12.62 -4.35 -9.21
C ILE A 1 -11.59 -3.29 -8.85
N GLN A 2 -10.76 -3.62 -7.86
CA GLN A 2 -9.56 -2.85 -7.52
C GLN A 2 -8.34 -3.76 -7.68
N ALA A 3 -7.29 -3.28 -8.35
CA ALA A 3 -6.03 -3.97 -8.46
C ALA A 3 -4.89 -2.95 -8.33
N ARG A 4 -3.94 -3.22 -7.42
CA ARG A 4 -2.85 -2.28 -7.12
C ARG A 4 -1.58 -3.02 -6.76
N VAL A 5 -0.46 -2.39 -7.07
CA VAL A 5 0.88 -2.85 -6.65
C VAL A 5 1.57 -1.67 -5.96
N HIS A 6 1.82 -1.81 -4.68
CA HIS A 6 2.44 -0.75 -3.87
C HIS A 6 2.95 -1.30 -2.52
N PRO A 7 3.89 -0.61 -1.85
CA PRO A 7 4.22 -0.88 -0.45
C PRO A 7 3.00 -0.64 0.45
N THR A 8 2.83 -1.51 1.44
CA THR A 8 1.76 -1.41 2.43
C THR A 8 2.29 -1.78 3.81
N PHE A 9 1.97 -1.00 4.83
CA PHE A 9 2.14 -1.42 6.21
C PHE A 9 1.00 -2.35 6.59
N VAL A 10 1.34 -3.50 7.13
CA VAL A 10 0.38 -4.44 7.72
C VAL A 10 0.63 -4.52 9.22
N PRO A 11 -0.39 -4.73 10.06
CA PRO A 11 -0.19 -5.00 11.48
C PRO A 11 0.73 -6.21 11.67
N ASP A 12 1.52 -6.22 12.75
CA ASP A 12 2.39 -7.35 13.10
C ASP A 12 1.61 -8.64 13.40
N THR A 13 0.33 -8.49 13.75
CA THR A 13 -0.62 -9.59 13.94
C THR A 13 -1.18 -10.15 12.64
N HIS A 14 -0.99 -9.45 11.51
CA HIS A 14 -1.50 -9.92 10.21
C HIS A 14 -0.67 -11.10 9.70
N PRO A 15 -1.29 -12.18 9.16
CA PRO A 15 -0.55 -13.36 8.70
C PRO A 15 0.59 -13.05 7.70
N LEU A 16 0.41 -12.04 6.83
CA LEU A 16 1.45 -11.62 5.88
C LEU A 16 2.68 -10.98 6.55
N ALA A 17 2.57 -10.49 7.79
CA ALA A 17 3.71 -9.87 8.48
C ALA A 17 4.85 -10.84 8.79
N SER A 18 4.56 -12.14 8.82
CA SER A 18 5.54 -13.21 9.04
C SER A 18 6.23 -13.72 7.77
N VAL A 19 5.85 -13.20 6.60
CA VAL A 19 6.41 -13.63 5.31
C VAL A 19 7.70 -12.87 5.03
N ASN A 20 8.83 -13.58 5.03
CA ASN A 20 10.15 -12.99 4.90
C ASN A 20 11.00 -13.70 3.84
N ASP A 21 12.10 -13.07 3.43
CA ASP A 21 13.14 -13.60 2.54
C ASP A 21 12.59 -14.04 1.17
N ALA A 22 12.89 -15.29 0.78
CA ALA A 22 12.49 -15.86 -0.50
C ALA A 22 11.05 -16.42 -0.50
N PHE A 23 10.32 -16.21 0.58
CA PHE A 23 8.94 -16.70 0.68
C PHE A 23 7.96 -15.62 0.17
N ASN A 24 6.89 -16.11 -0.43
CA ASN A 24 5.75 -15.33 -0.87
C ASN A 24 4.47 -15.90 -0.25
N ALA A 25 3.48 -15.07 -0.11
CA ALA A 25 2.16 -15.51 0.30
C ALA A 25 1.05 -14.78 -0.45
N VAL A 26 -0.07 -15.47 -0.61
CA VAL A 26 -1.33 -14.90 -1.07
C VAL A 26 -2.33 -15.06 0.06
N PHE A 27 -2.82 -13.95 0.57
CA PHE A 27 -3.86 -13.93 1.59
C PHE A 27 -5.21 -13.66 0.92
N VAL A 28 -6.21 -14.47 1.23
CA VAL A 28 -7.54 -14.41 0.63
C VAL A 28 -8.58 -14.32 1.75
N LYS A 29 -9.40 -13.28 1.71
CA LYS A 29 -10.60 -13.18 2.54
C LYS A 29 -11.81 -13.64 1.73
N GLY A 30 -12.31 -14.82 2.04
CA GLY A 30 -13.47 -15.38 1.35
C GLY A 30 -14.74 -15.24 2.16
N HIS A 31 -15.85 -14.89 1.50
CA HIS A 31 -17.15 -14.73 2.17
C HIS A 31 -17.62 -16.01 2.88
N ALA A 32 -17.43 -17.16 2.27
CA ALA A 32 -17.89 -18.44 2.80
C ALA A 32 -16.81 -19.25 3.51
N CYS A 33 -15.56 -19.12 3.08
CA CYS A 33 -14.44 -19.91 3.60
C CYS A 33 -13.61 -19.17 4.66
N GLY A 34 -13.89 -17.87 4.89
CA GLY A 34 -13.10 -17.05 5.81
C GLY A 34 -11.71 -16.74 5.27
N ASP A 35 -10.78 -16.55 6.19
CA ASP A 35 -9.40 -16.18 5.89
C ASP A 35 -8.56 -17.39 5.56
N MET A 36 -7.85 -17.32 4.43
CA MET A 36 -6.93 -18.35 3.96
C MET A 36 -5.61 -17.72 3.54
N MET A 37 -4.51 -18.45 3.74
CA MET A 37 -3.21 -18.03 3.26
C MET A 37 -2.51 -19.18 2.53
N PHE A 38 -2.02 -18.90 1.32
CA PHE A 38 -1.14 -19.77 0.57
C PHE A 38 0.28 -19.24 0.72
N TYR A 39 1.19 -20.07 1.16
CA TYR A 39 2.54 -19.69 1.51
C TYR A 39 3.54 -20.66 0.90
N GLY A 40 4.62 -20.14 0.32
CA GLY A 40 5.65 -20.98 -0.27
C GLY A 40 6.84 -20.18 -0.80
N ARG A 41 7.86 -20.89 -1.25
CA ARG A 41 9.00 -20.26 -1.90
C ARG A 41 8.61 -19.78 -3.30
N GLY A 42 8.75 -18.48 -3.56
CA GLY A 42 8.50 -17.88 -4.86
C GLY A 42 9.77 -17.76 -5.72
N ALA A 43 10.95 -17.84 -5.11
CA ALA A 43 12.24 -17.75 -5.79
C ALA A 43 13.16 -18.90 -5.39
N GLY A 44 14.12 -19.20 -6.29
CA GLY A 44 15.12 -20.27 -6.14
C GLY A 44 15.04 -21.27 -7.28
N ASP A 45 16.18 -21.92 -7.59
CA ASP A 45 16.33 -22.81 -8.74
C ASP A 45 15.35 -24.01 -8.66
N MET A 46 15.33 -24.70 -7.53
CA MET A 46 14.47 -25.87 -7.34
C MET A 46 12.97 -25.53 -7.29
N PRO A 47 12.49 -24.51 -6.58
CA PRO A 47 11.08 -24.13 -6.60
C PRO A 47 10.62 -23.76 -8.02
N THR A 48 11.42 -22.99 -8.76
CA THR A 48 11.11 -22.60 -10.14
C THR A 48 11.09 -23.81 -11.08
N ALA A 49 12.10 -24.67 -11.01
CA ALA A 49 12.17 -25.89 -11.81
C ALA A 49 10.99 -26.84 -11.51
N SER A 50 10.65 -27.02 -10.23
CA SER A 50 9.51 -27.84 -9.81
C SER A 50 8.18 -27.33 -10.36
N ALA A 51 7.95 -26.00 -10.33
CA ALA A 51 6.75 -25.40 -10.88
C ALA A 51 6.65 -25.63 -12.41
N LEU A 52 7.74 -25.36 -13.13
CA LEU A 52 7.81 -25.59 -14.59
C LEU A 52 7.54 -27.04 -14.97
N VAL A 53 8.15 -28.00 -14.26
CA VAL A 53 7.94 -29.43 -14.53
C VAL A 53 6.50 -29.85 -14.21
N SER A 54 5.93 -29.34 -13.11
CA SER A 54 4.54 -29.58 -12.76
C SER A 54 3.58 -29.09 -13.84
N ASP A 55 3.79 -27.87 -14.34
CA ASP A 55 2.97 -27.28 -15.40
C ASP A 55 3.10 -28.06 -16.72
N LEU A 56 4.30 -28.53 -17.06
CA LEU A 56 4.52 -29.38 -18.24
C LEU A 56 3.78 -30.73 -18.13
N ILE A 57 3.84 -31.37 -16.96
CA ILE A 57 3.09 -32.63 -16.72
C ILE A 57 1.60 -32.36 -16.83
N GLN A 58 1.10 -31.32 -16.18
CA GLN A 58 -0.31 -30.97 -16.24
C GLN A 58 -0.77 -30.67 -17.67
N ALA A 59 0.02 -29.94 -18.44
CA ALA A 59 -0.28 -29.65 -19.85
C ALA A 59 -0.30 -30.91 -20.72
N ALA A 60 0.59 -31.88 -20.46
CA ALA A 60 0.65 -33.14 -21.17
C ALA A 60 -0.55 -34.05 -20.85
N GLU A 61 -0.98 -34.11 -19.59
CA GLU A 61 -2.11 -34.90 -19.13
C GLU A 61 -3.46 -34.30 -19.52
N THR A 62 -3.55 -32.98 -19.60
CA THR A 62 -4.82 -32.29 -19.85
C THR A 62 -5.01 -32.00 -21.34
N LYS A 63 -5.71 -32.86 -22.04
CA LYS A 63 -6.00 -32.73 -23.49
C LYS A 63 -6.82 -31.48 -23.86
N ARG A 64 -7.50 -30.84 -22.94
CA ARG A 64 -8.21 -29.55 -23.09
C ARG A 64 -8.45 -28.89 -21.72
N HIS A 65 -7.72 -27.86 -21.40
CA HIS A 65 -8.18 -26.88 -20.40
C HIS A 65 -9.34 -26.09 -21.02
N LYS A 66 -10.57 -26.36 -20.58
CA LYS A 66 -11.59 -25.34 -20.63
C LYS A 66 -11.23 -24.33 -19.54
N LEU A 67 -10.65 -23.21 -19.94
CA LEU A 67 -10.62 -22.06 -19.06
C LEU A 67 -12.03 -21.83 -18.53
N PRO A 68 -12.19 -21.52 -17.22
CA PRO A 68 -13.49 -21.10 -16.72
C PRO A 68 -14.00 -19.99 -17.63
N ALA A 69 -15.28 -20.04 -17.99
CA ALA A 69 -15.88 -18.97 -18.78
C ALA A 69 -15.65 -17.65 -18.04
N VAL A 70 -14.79 -16.81 -18.60
CA VAL A 70 -14.64 -15.44 -18.12
C VAL A 70 -15.95 -14.75 -18.43
N SER A 71 -16.57 -14.13 -17.44
CA SER A 71 -17.78 -13.33 -17.67
C SER A 71 -17.44 -12.21 -18.64
N ASP A 72 -18.19 -12.10 -19.74
CA ASP A 72 -18.09 -10.97 -20.67
C ASP A 72 -18.72 -9.69 -20.10
N ALA A 73 -19.19 -9.72 -18.84
CA ALA A 73 -19.72 -8.55 -18.18
C ALA A 73 -18.61 -7.48 -18.04
N PRO A 74 -18.87 -6.24 -18.44
CA PRO A 74 -17.90 -5.17 -18.30
C PRO A 74 -17.49 -5.04 -16.83
N CYS A 75 -16.19 -5.07 -16.57
CA CYS A 75 -15.64 -4.92 -15.26
C CYS A 75 -15.12 -3.49 -15.09
N GLU A 76 -15.81 -2.71 -14.25
CA GLU A 76 -15.35 -1.37 -13.91
C GLU A 76 -14.20 -1.46 -12.88
N MET A 77 -13.09 -0.82 -13.23
CA MET A 77 -11.97 -0.64 -12.32
C MET A 77 -12.21 0.61 -11.46
N ALA A 78 -12.16 0.45 -10.15
CA ALA A 78 -12.27 1.60 -9.26
C ALA A 78 -11.00 2.46 -9.36
N GLU A 79 -11.19 3.75 -9.69
CA GLU A 79 -10.10 4.71 -9.85
C GLU A 79 -9.57 5.23 -8.51
N ASP A 80 -10.44 5.27 -7.49
CA ASP A 80 -10.11 5.76 -6.15
C ASP A 80 -10.55 4.78 -5.08
N TRP A 81 -9.88 4.81 -3.95
CA TRP A 81 -10.23 4.03 -2.79
C TRP A 81 -9.84 4.76 -1.50
N SER A 82 -10.38 4.30 -0.38
CA SER A 82 -10.11 4.90 0.91
C SER A 82 -9.37 3.93 1.82
N CYS A 83 -8.27 4.36 2.39
CA CYS A 83 -7.49 3.65 3.39
C CYS A 83 -6.84 4.63 4.37
N VAL A 84 -6.20 4.09 5.39
CA VAL A 84 -5.30 4.84 6.26
C VAL A 84 -3.99 5.07 5.50
N HIS A 85 -3.42 6.27 5.62
CA HIS A 85 -2.15 6.63 5.00
C HIS A 85 -1.13 7.01 6.06
N PHE A 86 0.05 6.41 5.98
CA PHE A 86 1.26 6.91 6.61
C PHE A 86 1.92 7.89 5.65
N VAL A 87 2.12 9.12 6.11
CA VAL A 87 2.72 10.20 5.32
C VAL A 87 3.94 10.73 6.06
N ARG A 88 5.08 10.74 5.39
CA ARG A 88 6.31 11.35 5.89
C ARG A 88 6.69 12.53 5.01
N LEU A 89 6.83 13.68 5.66
CA LEU A 89 7.21 14.93 5.04
C LEU A 89 8.51 15.44 5.66
N ARG A 90 9.33 16.12 4.86
CA ARG A 90 10.41 16.98 5.32
C ARG A 90 9.94 18.41 5.18
N ALA A 91 9.86 19.16 6.28
CA ALA A 91 9.27 20.49 6.33
C ALA A 91 10.19 21.47 7.05
N GLN A 92 10.16 22.74 6.65
CA GLN A 92 10.85 23.80 7.37
C GLN A 92 10.30 23.90 8.80
N ASP A 93 11.21 24.00 9.79
CA ASP A 93 10.83 24.14 11.20
C ASP A 93 10.60 25.60 11.56
N GLU A 94 9.50 26.15 11.01
CA GLU A 94 9.11 27.54 11.21
C GLU A 94 7.67 27.65 11.72
N PRO A 95 7.35 28.70 12.49
CA PRO A 95 5.99 28.96 12.92
C PRO A 95 5.01 29.03 11.72
N GLY A 96 3.90 28.32 11.81
CA GLY A 96 2.85 28.31 10.79
C GLY A 96 2.97 27.18 9.76
N VAL A 97 4.12 26.55 9.55
CA VAL A 97 4.30 25.45 8.58
C VAL A 97 3.38 24.26 8.90
N LEU A 98 3.32 23.85 10.16
CA LEU A 98 2.43 22.77 10.59
C LEU A 98 0.95 23.13 10.40
N SER A 99 0.57 24.38 10.66
CA SER A 99 -0.79 24.87 10.42
C SER A 99 -1.13 24.85 8.94
N MET A 100 -0.21 25.26 8.08
CA MET A 100 -0.38 25.19 6.63
C MET A 100 -0.55 23.76 6.16
N VAL A 101 0.31 22.83 6.59
CA VAL A 101 0.21 21.39 6.24
C VAL A 101 -1.16 20.83 6.66
N SER A 102 -1.55 21.01 7.92
CA SER A 102 -2.84 20.53 8.41
C SER A 102 -4.03 21.16 7.68
N GLY A 103 -3.94 22.44 7.35
CA GLY A 103 -4.95 23.16 6.57
C GLY A 103 -5.11 22.60 5.15
N ARG A 104 -4.01 22.19 4.49
CA ARG A 104 -4.06 21.58 3.15
C ARG A 104 -4.76 20.23 3.16
N PHE A 105 -4.49 19.39 4.18
CA PHE A 105 -5.21 18.13 4.34
C PHE A 105 -6.68 18.35 4.71
N ALA A 106 -6.97 19.26 5.64
CA ALA A 106 -8.33 19.60 6.03
C ALA A 106 -9.18 20.10 4.86
N ALA A 107 -8.60 20.93 3.96
CA ALA A 107 -9.28 21.42 2.76
C ALA A 107 -9.68 20.28 1.79
N GLN A 108 -9.07 19.12 1.89
CA GLN A 108 -9.43 17.92 1.13
C GLN A 108 -10.27 16.92 1.96
N GLY A 109 -10.73 17.31 3.14
CA GLY A 109 -11.52 16.42 4.02
C GLY A 109 -10.71 15.32 4.69
N VAL A 110 -9.38 15.44 4.72
CA VAL A 110 -8.49 14.45 5.35
C VAL A 110 -8.15 14.91 6.76
N SER A 111 -8.40 14.04 7.75
CA SER A 111 -8.04 14.25 9.15
C SER A 111 -6.93 13.29 9.59
N PHE A 112 -6.20 13.67 10.64
CA PHE A 112 -5.10 12.90 11.18
C PHE A 112 -5.52 12.10 12.42
N ALA A 113 -5.15 10.82 12.47
CA ALA A 113 -5.25 9.98 13.65
C ALA A 113 -4.08 10.25 14.61
N SER A 114 -2.89 10.49 14.05
CA SER A 114 -1.71 10.87 14.83
C SER A 114 -0.76 11.72 14.00
N MET A 115 0.05 12.49 14.71
CA MET A 115 1.08 13.33 14.13
C MET A 115 2.28 13.38 15.08
N VAL A 116 3.47 13.21 14.53
CA VAL A 116 4.72 13.26 15.28
C VAL A 116 5.76 14.07 14.50
N GLN A 117 6.37 15.05 15.15
CA GLN A 117 7.61 15.65 14.66
C GLN A 117 8.77 14.81 15.20
N LYS A 118 9.57 14.24 14.31
CA LYS A 118 10.70 13.37 14.68
C LYS A 118 12.02 14.08 14.48
N GLY A 119 12.90 13.92 15.49
CA GLY A 119 14.27 14.44 15.44
C GLY A 119 14.37 15.96 15.66
N GLY A 120 15.61 16.45 15.61
CA GLY A 120 15.92 17.88 15.56
C GLY A 120 15.99 18.39 14.13
N ARG A 121 16.24 19.70 14.00
CA ARG A 121 16.51 20.35 12.71
C ARG A 121 17.74 19.72 12.04
N ASP A 122 17.64 19.46 10.77
CA ASP A 122 18.81 19.15 9.95
C ASP A 122 19.66 20.42 9.69
N ALA A 123 20.78 20.24 8.97
CA ALA A 123 21.70 21.35 8.67
C ALA A 123 21.06 22.46 7.82
N GLU A 124 19.95 22.18 7.17
CA GLU A 124 19.21 23.11 6.30
C GLU A 124 17.98 23.72 7.00
N GLY A 125 17.75 23.37 8.27
CA GLY A 125 16.63 23.91 9.08
C GLY A 125 15.31 23.16 8.93
N PHE A 126 15.31 21.95 8.34
CA PHE A 126 14.14 21.12 8.17
C PHE A 126 14.01 20.08 9.28
N VAL A 127 12.78 19.64 9.48
CA VAL A 127 12.40 18.55 10.38
C VAL A 127 11.54 17.51 9.67
N GLN A 128 11.51 16.30 10.23
CA GLN A 128 10.62 15.26 9.75
C GLN A 128 9.27 15.34 10.46
N LEU A 129 8.21 15.43 9.66
CA LEU A 129 6.83 15.33 10.11
C LEU A 129 6.27 13.99 9.64
N VAL A 130 5.74 13.21 10.57
CA VAL A 130 5.12 11.91 10.32
C VAL A 130 3.66 11.99 10.71
N PHE A 131 2.80 11.63 9.78
CA PHE A 131 1.35 11.62 9.98
C PHE A 131 0.77 10.24 9.73
N LEU A 132 -0.21 9.89 10.53
CA LEU A 132 -1.14 8.81 10.25
C LEU A 132 -2.52 9.42 10.05
N THR A 133 -3.12 9.23 8.88
CA THR A 133 -4.46 9.77 8.62
C THR A 133 -5.53 8.84 9.21
N HIS A 134 -6.74 9.36 9.44
CA HIS A 134 -7.90 8.49 9.41
C HIS A 134 -8.14 7.97 7.99
N LYS A 135 -9.06 7.02 7.82
CA LYS A 135 -9.42 6.50 6.49
C LYS A 135 -9.83 7.64 5.57
N ALA A 136 -9.11 7.81 4.48
CA ALA A 136 -9.28 8.88 3.52
C ALA A 136 -9.07 8.39 2.09
N SER A 137 -9.70 9.06 1.13
CA SER A 137 -9.52 8.84 -0.30
C SER A 137 -8.06 9.11 -0.70
N GLU A 138 -7.49 8.23 -1.51
CA GLU A 138 -6.13 8.40 -2.03
C GLU A 138 -6.01 9.67 -2.86
N GLN A 139 -7.02 9.99 -3.66
CA GLN A 139 -7.03 11.22 -4.46
C GLN A 139 -7.05 12.47 -3.56
N ALA A 140 -7.77 12.43 -2.43
CA ALA A 140 -7.78 13.55 -1.48
C ALA A 140 -6.39 13.78 -0.85
N VAL A 141 -5.72 12.70 -0.43
CA VAL A 141 -4.35 12.77 0.10
C VAL A 141 -3.39 13.30 -0.95
N ARG A 142 -3.45 12.80 -2.19
CA ARG A 142 -2.60 13.28 -3.29
C ARG A 142 -2.82 14.76 -3.61
N ARG A 143 -4.09 15.23 -3.65
CA ARG A 143 -4.39 16.65 -3.86
C ARG A 143 -3.87 17.54 -2.74
N ALA A 144 -4.01 17.09 -1.49
CA ALA A 144 -3.45 17.80 -0.35
C ALA A 144 -1.94 18.00 -0.49
N LEU A 145 -1.22 16.91 -0.77
CA LEU A 145 0.24 16.93 -0.95
C LEU A 145 0.67 17.79 -2.14
N ALA A 146 -0.01 17.68 -3.27
CA ALA A 146 0.29 18.47 -4.47
C ALA A 146 0.02 19.98 -4.30
N SER A 147 -0.78 20.36 -3.31
CA SER A 147 -1.09 21.78 -3.03
C SER A 147 -0.05 22.46 -2.13
N MET A 148 0.98 21.76 -1.66
CA MET A 148 2.02 22.31 -0.80
C MET A 148 3.14 22.95 -1.63
N ASP A 149 3.78 23.99 -1.05
CA ASP A 149 4.96 24.57 -1.64
C ASP A 149 6.16 23.64 -1.42
N SER A 150 6.77 23.18 -2.51
CA SER A 150 7.91 22.26 -2.47
C SER A 150 9.18 22.86 -1.86
N GLN A 151 9.27 24.19 -1.75
CA GLN A 151 10.39 24.84 -1.07
C GLN A 151 10.24 24.79 0.47
N ILE A 152 9.01 24.66 0.96
CA ILE A 152 8.69 24.63 2.39
C ILE A 152 8.51 23.19 2.88
N VAL A 153 7.86 22.34 2.06
CA VAL A 153 7.50 20.96 2.43
C VAL A 153 7.78 20.02 1.28
N THR A 154 8.55 18.98 1.54
CA THR A 154 8.82 17.90 0.57
C THR A 154 8.21 16.59 1.05
N THR A 155 7.51 15.90 0.18
CA THR A 155 6.97 14.56 0.47
C THR A 155 8.08 13.52 0.32
N GLU A 156 8.42 12.82 1.40
CA GLU A 156 9.43 11.75 1.38
C GLU A 156 8.81 10.38 1.12
N SER A 157 7.68 10.09 1.75
CA SER A 157 6.96 8.84 1.50
C SER A 157 5.48 8.94 1.83
N VAL A 158 4.69 8.17 1.08
CA VAL A 158 3.28 7.90 1.35
C VAL A 158 3.09 6.40 1.25
N ILE A 159 2.74 5.77 2.35
CA ILE A 159 2.55 4.33 2.44
C ILE A 159 1.16 4.05 2.98
N ARG A 160 0.47 3.12 2.36
CA ARG A 160 -0.85 2.69 2.81
C ARG A 160 -0.73 1.81 4.04
N VAL A 161 -1.75 1.83 4.88
CA VAL A 161 -1.83 0.99 6.06
C VAL A 161 -3.06 0.12 5.93
N GLU A 162 -2.87 -1.19 6.03
CA GLU A 162 -3.95 -2.17 6.11
C GLU A 162 -4.44 -2.26 7.56
N GLU A 163 -5.78 -2.39 7.75
CA GLU A 163 -6.43 -2.50 9.07
C GLU A 163 -7.02 -3.90 9.27
#